data_34c7c15dc26665cdf4c1ba834571a5aa
#
_entry.id   34c7c15dc26665cdf4c1ba834571a5aa
#
_cell.length_a   1.000
_cell.length_b   1.000
_cell.length_c   1.000
_cell.angle_alpha   90.00
_cell.angle_beta   90.00
_cell.angle_gamma   90.00
#
_symmetry.space_group_name_H-M   'P 1'
#
loop_
_entity.id
_entity.type
_entity.pdbx_description
1 polymer ?
#
loop_
_entity_poly.entity_id
_entity_poly.type
_entity_poly.pdbx_seq_one_letter_code
_entity_poly.pdbx_strand_id
1 'polypeptide(L)'
;MPLENDLDKVLIIGSGPTLIGSVAEMDLMATEAIDALTEEGIQVVLVNPNPATISTDKKLGVTVYLEPMTLDFLKRILRMEEPDAIMTAYGSTNGLKVAHKLLQDGVLEQMGIQLLTLNSRALQMGNQQKKTELLTKLHIDTGQSWELNQSIQDNLDNALESINDKVTFPVLVTKYNRFVHNEHLQFANPTDLISYFKEEKQNDNFTWKNYRLTEDLSSWEEVIVDVIRDKDGNLAFINFAGSIEAVGINSGDSAVVMPSLTLNNDHIQELRITVRKIMSNLDLIGFASFHFAIKHHGTQIRSKLLTIRPRLTRSSVWAQRIGMYDVGYVVSKVAIGYRLNEITDPLSGLNASIEPTLD
;
A
#
# COMPACT_ATOMS: atom_id res chain seq x y z
N MET A 1 -26.55 16.64 4.31
CA MET A 1 -25.32 17.15 3.69
C MET A 1 -24.15 16.61 4.51
N PRO A 2 -23.33 15.78 3.93
CA PRO A 2 -22.29 15.07 4.68
C PRO A 2 -20.91 15.72 4.64
N LEU A 3 -20.72 16.85 3.98
CA LEU A 3 -19.49 17.63 4.12
C LEU A 3 -19.34 18.07 5.58
N GLU A 4 -18.53 17.33 6.34
CA GLU A 4 -18.23 17.67 7.74
C GLU A 4 -17.28 18.85 7.88
N ASN A 5 -16.61 19.23 6.79
CA ASN A 5 -15.67 20.34 6.72
C ASN A 5 -16.06 21.24 5.54
N ASP A 6 -15.99 22.54 5.73
CA ASP A 6 -16.07 23.53 4.65
C ASP A 6 -14.76 23.41 3.82
N LEU A 7 -14.72 22.44 2.89
CA LEU A 7 -13.60 22.24 1.98
C LEU A 7 -13.90 22.96 0.67
N ASP A 8 -13.22 24.07 0.42
CA ASP A 8 -13.32 24.80 -0.84
C ASP A 8 -12.28 24.31 -1.86
N LYS A 9 -11.09 23.93 -1.40
CA LYS A 9 -9.97 23.53 -2.28
C LYS A 9 -9.21 22.33 -1.73
N VAL A 10 -8.98 21.32 -2.58
CA VAL A 10 -8.22 20.11 -2.26
C VAL A 10 -7.06 19.91 -3.22
N LEU A 11 -5.87 19.63 -2.68
CA LEU A 11 -4.70 19.27 -3.48
C LEU A 11 -4.56 17.73 -3.52
N ILE A 12 -4.56 17.17 -4.73
CA ILE A 12 -4.29 15.75 -4.97
C ILE A 12 -2.83 15.56 -5.33
N ILE A 13 -2.14 14.66 -4.63
CA ILE A 13 -0.82 14.16 -5.04
C ILE A 13 -1.05 12.97 -5.96
N GLY A 14 -0.78 13.15 -7.24
CA GLY A 14 -1.00 12.16 -8.28
C GLY A 14 0.04 11.04 -8.30
N SER A 15 -0.03 10.21 -9.34
CA SER A 15 0.72 8.95 -9.48
C SER A 15 2.24 9.10 -9.51
N GLY A 16 2.74 10.25 -9.89
CA GLY A 16 4.17 10.53 -9.95
C GLY A 16 4.82 10.24 -11.31
N PRO A 17 6.16 10.10 -11.35
CA PRO A 17 6.88 9.87 -12.60
C PRO A 17 6.47 8.54 -13.22
N THR A 18 6.36 8.54 -14.55
CA THR A 18 5.98 7.35 -15.32
C THR A 18 7.04 6.27 -15.19
N LEU A 19 6.69 5.19 -14.53
CA LEU A 19 7.39 3.93 -14.62
C LEU A 19 6.53 3.01 -15.49
N ILE A 20 7.11 2.41 -16.52
CA ILE A 20 6.39 1.49 -17.40
C ILE A 20 5.75 0.39 -16.55
N GLY A 21 4.43 0.22 -16.68
CA GLY A 21 3.66 -0.81 -16.00
C GLY A 21 3.16 -0.50 -14.58
N SER A 22 3.40 0.71 -14.02
CA SER A 22 3.03 0.95 -12.61
C SER A 22 2.18 2.19 -12.32
N VAL A 23 1.82 2.98 -13.34
CA VAL A 23 1.28 4.34 -13.10
C VAL A 23 -0.06 4.60 -13.76
N ALA A 24 -0.34 4.01 -14.92
CA ALA A 24 -1.54 4.30 -15.69
C ALA A 24 -2.85 4.01 -14.91
N GLU A 25 -2.84 2.96 -14.11
CA GLU A 25 -3.98 2.57 -13.30
C GLU A 25 -4.28 3.58 -12.18
N MET A 26 -3.22 4.15 -11.57
CA MET A 26 -3.39 5.17 -10.52
C MET A 26 -3.87 6.51 -11.08
N ASP A 27 -3.55 6.81 -12.34
CA ASP A 27 -4.03 8.02 -13.01
C ASP A 27 -5.53 7.97 -13.29
N LEU A 28 -6.08 6.81 -13.62
CA LEU A 28 -7.52 6.62 -13.73
C LEU A 28 -8.20 6.99 -12.40
N MET A 29 -7.72 6.43 -11.30
CA MET A 29 -8.29 6.69 -9.98
C MET A 29 -8.15 8.14 -9.52
N ALA A 30 -7.07 8.82 -9.92
CA ALA A 30 -6.92 10.25 -9.68
C ALA A 30 -7.94 11.08 -10.49
N THR A 31 -8.30 10.64 -11.71
CA THR A 31 -9.34 11.28 -12.51
C THR A 31 -10.71 11.12 -11.87
N GLU A 32 -11.04 9.91 -11.41
CA GLU A 32 -12.27 9.62 -10.67
C GLU A 32 -12.36 10.44 -9.37
N ALA A 33 -11.23 10.68 -8.70
CA ALA A 33 -11.17 11.58 -7.56
C ALA A 33 -11.47 13.04 -7.93
N ILE A 34 -10.95 13.50 -9.07
CA ILE A 34 -11.24 14.84 -9.58
C ILE A 34 -12.74 14.99 -9.84
N ASP A 35 -13.35 14.01 -10.49
CA ASP A 35 -14.77 14.01 -10.78
C ASP A 35 -15.60 14.04 -9.48
N ALA A 36 -15.29 13.17 -8.51
CA ALA A 36 -15.95 13.09 -7.22
C ALA A 36 -15.91 14.40 -6.42
N LEU A 37 -14.77 15.10 -6.42
CA LEU A 37 -14.60 16.37 -5.72
C LEU A 37 -15.27 17.54 -6.46
N THR A 38 -15.16 17.55 -7.80
CA THR A 38 -15.76 18.60 -8.62
C THR A 38 -17.28 18.57 -8.57
N GLU A 39 -17.90 17.39 -8.48
CA GLU A 39 -19.34 17.24 -8.25
C GLU A 39 -19.81 17.91 -6.95
N GLU A 40 -18.96 17.95 -5.93
CA GLU A 40 -19.26 18.63 -4.66
C GLU A 40 -18.94 20.14 -4.70
N GLY A 41 -18.50 20.66 -5.85
CA GLY A 41 -18.10 22.06 -6.02
C GLY A 41 -16.74 22.40 -5.46
N ILE A 42 -15.93 21.40 -5.08
CA ILE A 42 -14.58 21.57 -4.53
C ILE A 42 -13.60 21.87 -5.65
N GLN A 43 -12.79 22.91 -5.50
CA GLN A 43 -11.70 23.20 -6.42
C GLN A 43 -10.57 22.17 -6.25
N VAL A 44 -10.10 21.64 -7.38
CA VAL A 44 -9.04 20.63 -7.34
C VAL A 44 -7.74 21.20 -7.90
N VAL A 45 -6.66 20.95 -7.15
CA VAL A 45 -5.28 21.17 -7.57
C VAL A 45 -4.59 19.82 -7.68
N LEU A 46 -4.06 19.47 -8.84
CA LEU A 46 -3.32 18.23 -9.05
C LEU A 46 -1.82 18.51 -9.18
N VAL A 47 -1.00 17.79 -8.42
CA VAL A 47 0.46 17.77 -8.62
C VAL A 47 0.85 16.40 -9.18
N ASN A 48 1.28 16.40 -10.45
CA ASN A 48 1.71 15.18 -11.13
C ASN A 48 2.78 15.51 -12.16
N PRO A 49 4.03 15.01 -12.05
CA PRO A 49 5.11 15.31 -12.99
C PRO A 49 4.92 14.67 -14.37
N ASN A 50 3.93 13.80 -14.56
CA ASN A 50 3.67 13.16 -15.83
C ASN A 50 2.72 14.00 -16.70
N PRO A 51 3.19 14.60 -17.82
CA PRO A 51 2.34 15.43 -18.68
C PRO A 51 1.45 14.62 -19.63
N ALA A 52 1.63 13.29 -19.69
CA ALA A 52 0.98 12.43 -20.67
C ALA A 52 0.01 11.44 -19.98
N THR A 53 -0.75 11.91 -19.02
CA THR A 53 -1.77 11.11 -18.32
C THR A 53 -3.15 11.73 -18.47
N ILE A 54 -4.19 10.92 -18.28
CA ILE A 54 -5.58 11.42 -18.32
C ILE A 54 -5.85 12.41 -17.17
N SER A 55 -5.24 12.21 -16.00
CA SER A 55 -5.45 13.08 -14.83
C SER A 55 -4.88 14.50 -15.02
N THR A 56 -3.92 14.67 -15.95
CA THR A 56 -3.34 15.99 -16.28
C THR A 56 -3.97 16.63 -17.53
N ASP A 57 -5.05 16.06 -18.07
CA ASP A 57 -5.76 16.64 -19.22
C ASP A 57 -6.43 17.96 -18.82
N LYS A 58 -6.17 19.00 -19.60
CA LYS A 58 -6.75 20.35 -19.41
C LYS A 58 -8.28 20.39 -19.46
N LYS A 59 -8.90 19.38 -20.08
CA LYS A 59 -10.37 19.27 -20.17
C LYS A 59 -11.04 19.04 -18.82
N LEU A 60 -10.31 18.56 -17.82
CA LEU A 60 -10.84 18.32 -16.47
C LEU A 60 -11.12 19.61 -15.68
N GLY A 61 -10.68 20.78 -16.19
CA GLY A 61 -10.95 22.07 -15.56
C GLY A 61 -10.24 22.30 -14.21
N VAL A 62 -9.20 21.51 -13.92
CA VAL A 62 -8.44 21.57 -12.67
C VAL A 62 -7.12 22.30 -12.86
N THR A 63 -6.57 22.83 -11.76
CA THR A 63 -5.23 23.41 -11.76
C THR A 63 -4.19 22.30 -11.69
N VAL A 64 -3.32 22.19 -12.71
CA VAL A 64 -2.31 21.12 -12.82
C VAL A 64 -0.91 21.68 -12.68
N TYR A 65 -0.14 21.12 -11.75
CA TYR A 65 1.28 21.36 -11.58
C TYR A 65 2.09 20.17 -12.09
N LEU A 66 2.79 20.33 -13.21
CA LEU A 66 3.71 19.35 -13.80
C LEU A 66 5.09 19.42 -13.14
N GLU A 67 5.12 19.41 -11.81
CA GLU A 67 6.31 19.65 -11.02
C GLU A 67 6.77 18.36 -10.31
N PRO A 68 8.07 18.22 -10.03
CA PRO A 68 8.58 17.10 -9.28
C PRO A 68 7.91 16.96 -7.90
N MET A 69 7.52 15.76 -7.53
CA MET A 69 6.92 15.45 -6.22
C MET A 69 8.00 15.42 -5.13
N THR A 70 8.67 16.55 -4.91
CA THR A 70 9.62 16.75 -3.82
C THR A 70 9.04 17.65 -2.74
N LEU A 71 9.62 17.57 -1.55
CA LEU A 71 9.16 18.36 -0.41
C LEU A 71 9.18 19.88 -0.71
N ASP A 72 10.24 20.35 -1.38
CA ASP A 72 10.42 21.79 -1.67
C ASP A 72 9.38 22.31 -2.67
N PHE A 73 9.13 21.55 -3.75
CA PHE A 73 8.11 21.92 -4.71
C PHE A 73 6.72 21.91 -4.09
N LEU A 74 6.39 20.86 -3.33
CA LEU A 74 5.08 20.80 -2.66
C LEU A 74 4.91 21.91 -1.63
N LYS A 75 5.92 22.25 -0.83
CA LYS A 75 5.85 23.40 0.08
C LYS A 75 5.58 24.72 -0.64
N ARG A 76 6.11 24.92 -1.86
CA ARG A 76 5.83 26.12 -2.68
C ARG A 76 4.40 26.11 -3.19
N ILE A 77 3.94 24.99 -3.74
CA ILE A 77 2.58 24.85 -4.27
C ILE A 77 1.55 25.05 -3.14
N LEU A 78 1.76 24.44 -1.98
CA LEU A 78 0.87 24.61 -0.82
C LEU A 78 0.76 26.10 -0.40
N ARG A 79 1.85 26.87 -0.44
CA ARG A 79 1.83 28.31 -0.13
C ARG A 79 1.16 29.15 -1.21
N MET A 80 1.18 28.72 -2.47
CA MET A 80 0.57 29.46 -3.58
C MET A 80 -0.93 29.18 -3.69
N GLU A 81 -1.32 27.93 -3.44
CA GLU A 81 -2.69 27.48 -3.64
C GLU A 81 -3.53 27.53 -2.35
N GLU A 82 -2.89 27.49 -1.19
CA GLU A 82 -3.52 27.49 0.13
C GLU A 82 -4.74 26.53 0.20
N PRO A 83 -4.55 25.22 -0.12
CA PRO A 83 -5.65 24.27 -0.09
C PRO A 83 -6.06 23.97 1.36
N ASP A 84 -7.34 23.66 1.57
CA ASP A 84 -7.87 23.25 2.88
C ASP A 84 -7.38 21.84 3.26
N ALA A 85 -7.18 20.99 2.24
CA ALA A 85 -6.75 19.62 2.47
C ALA A 85 -5.87 19.06 1.35
N ILE A 86 -5.13 17.97 1.68
CA ILE A 86 -4.39 17.18 0.72
C ILE A 86 -4.86 15.72 0.71
N MET A 87 -4.88 15.13 -0.48
CA MET A 87 -5.18 13.72 -0.71
C MET A 87 -3.99 13.02 -1.35
N THR A 88 -3.56 11.88 -0.78
CA THR A 88 -2.35 11.16 -1.20
C THR A 88 -2.60 9.70 -1.57
N ALA A 89 -3.84 9.23 -1.50
CA ALA A 89 -4.21 7.84 -1.78
C ALA A 89 -3.91 7.44 -3.24
N TYR A 90 -3.87 8.39 -4.14
CA TYR A 90 -3.62 8.25 -5.59
C TYR A 90 -2.14 8.37 -5.95
N GLY A 91 -1.33 8.78 -4.99
CA GLY A 91 0.11 8.89 -5.13
C GLY A 91 0.79 7.53 -4.97
N SER A 92 1.87 7.36 -5.71
CA SER A 92 2.78 6.24 -5.52
C SER A 92 3.35 6.22 -4.09
N THR A 93 4.20 5.24 -3.78
CA THR A 93 4.96 5.24 -2.51
C THR A 93 5.70 6.57 -2.26
N ASN A 94 6.06 7.31 -3.31
CA ASN A 94 6.69 8.63 -3.18
C ASN A 94 5.71 9.67 -2.65
N GLY A 95 4.46 9.67 -3.11
CA GLY A 95 3.41 10.55 -2.57
C GLY A 95 3.22 10.36 -1.06
N LEU A 96 3.16 9.09 -0.61
CA LEU A 96 3.08 8.78 0.82
C LEU A 96 4.31 9.26 1.61
N LYS A 97 5.53 9.07 1.07
CA LYS A 97 6.77 9.53 1.72
C LYS A 97 6.81 11.04 1.87
N VAL A 98 6.36 11.78 0.86
CA VAL A 98 6.34 13.24 0.92
C VAL A 98 5.26 13.74 1.87
N ALA A 99 4.07 13.15 1.86
CA ALA A 99 3.02 13.46 2.83
C ALA A 99 3.47 13.21 4.28
N HIS A 100 4.17 12.09 4.51
CA HIS A 100 4.76 11.79 5.81
C HIS A 100 5.77 12.86 6.26
N LYS A 101 6.63 13.33 5.34
CA LYS A 101 7.57 14.42 5.63
C LYS A 101 6.88 15.74 5.91
N LEU A 102 5.86 16.12 5.12
CA LEU A 102 5.09 17.33 5.36
C LEU A 102 4.44 17.34 6.74
N LEU A 103 3.94 16.16 7.16
CA LEU A 103 3.36 15.98 8.50
C LEU A 103 4.44 16.06 9.60
N GLN A 104 5.58 15.37 9.43
CA GLN A 104 6.69 15.37 10.39
C GLN A 104 7.32 16.76 10.58
N ASP A 105 7.47 17.51 9.50
CA ASP A 105 8.01 18.89 9.52
C ASP A 105 7.01 19.91 10.09
N GLY A 106 5.79 19.48 10.45
CA GLY A 106 4.73 20.36 10.96
C GLY A 106 4.16 21.34 9.93
N VAL A 107 4.47 21.15 8.64
CA VAL A 107 4.05 22.10 7.57
C VAL A 107 2.54 22.15 7.42
N LEU A 108 1.89 20.98 7.47
CA LEU A 108 0.44 20.89 7.32
C LEU A 108 -0.26 21.57 8.48
N GLU A 109 0.21 21.34 9.71
CA GLU A 109 -0.35 21.97 10.92
C GLU A 109 -0.16 23.49 10.90
N GLN A 110 1.04 23.99 10.54
CA GLN A 110 1.33 25.41 10.45
C GLN A 110 0.46 26.15 9.42
N MET A 111 0.04 25.46 8.37
CA MET A 111 -0.78 26.02 7.30
C MET A 111 -2.29 25.73 7.48
N GLY A 112 -2.67 24.97 8.51
CA GLY A 112 -4.06 24.58 8.74
C GLY A 112 -4.59 23.57 7.71
N ILE A 113 -3.70 22.85 6.99
CA ILE A 113 -4.05 21.93 5.92
C ILE A 113 -4.35 20.53 6.49
N GLN A 114 -5.50 19.98 6.16
CA GLN A 114 -5.90 18.65 6.57
C GLN A 114 -5.27 17.57 5.67
N LEU A 115 -4.91 16.42 6.25
CA LEU A 115 -4.52 15.24 5.51
C LEU A 115 -5.72 14.27 5.45
N LEU A 116 -6.34 14.14 4.29
CA LEU A 116 -7.50 13.27 4.09
C LEU A 116 -7.07 11.83 3.83
N THR A 117 -7.87 10.88 4.27
CA THR A 117 -7.70 9.41 4.12
C THR A 117 -6.57 8.78 4.92
N LEU A 118 -5.56 9.54 5.28
CA LEU A 118 -4.40 9.05 6.01
C LEU A 118 -4.23 9.79 7.33
N ASN A 119 -3.73 9.11 8.30
CA ASN A 119 -3.32 9.69 9.57
C ASN A 119 -1.86 9.31 9.88
N SER A 120 -1.32 9.88 10.95
CA SER A 120 0.07 9.63 11.36
C SER A 120 0.36 8.15 11.65
N ARG A 121 -0.63 7.39 12.15
CA ARG A 121 -0.48 5.96 12.44
C ARG A 121 -0.35 5.15 11.15
N ALA A 122 -1.20 5.41 10.16
CA ALA A 122 -1.15 4.74 8.86
C ALA A 122 0.17 5.03 8.12
N LEU A 123 0.65 6.27 8.15
CA LEU A 123 1.93 6.65 7.56
C LEU A 123 3.13 5.99 8.27
N GLN A 124 3.04 5.73 9.58
CA GLN A 124 4.08 5.02 10.33
C GLN A 124 4.19 3.53 9.96
N MET A 125 3.22 2.95 9.25
CA MET A 125 3.32 1.56 8.77
C MET A 125 4.43 1.35 7.74
N GLY A 126 4.98 2.39 7.16
CA GLY A 126 6.24 2.34 6.41
C GLY A 126 7.48 2.06 7.28
N ASN A 127 7.42 2.28 8.60
CA ASN A 127 8.48 1.94 9.54
C ASN A 127 8.31 0.50 10.02
N GLN A 128 9.31 -0.35 9.72
CA GLN A 128 9.24 -1.79 10.00
C GLN A 128 9.08 -2.10 11.50
N GLN A 129 9.78 -1.36 12.38
CA GLN A 129 9.70 -1.57 13.82
C GLN A 129 8.28 -1.28 14.36
N LYS A 130 7.70 -0.11 14.02
CA LYS A 130 6.35 0.27 14.44
C LYS A 130 5.28 -0.66 13.90
N LYS A 131 5.48 -1.10 12.65
CA LYS A 131 4.61 -2.11 12.02
C LYS A 131 4.66 -3.42 12.82
N THR A 132 5.85 -3.92 13.14
CA THR A 132 6.04 -5.15 13.91
C THR A 132 5.43 -5.04 15.29
N GLU A 133 5.66 -3.94 16.02
CA GLU A 133 5.08 -3.69 17.34
C GLU A 133 3.54 -3.74 17.30
N LEU A 134 2.91 -3.06 16.33
CA LEU A 134 1.47 -3.07 16.18
C LEU A 134 0.95 -4.47 15.90
N LEU A 135 1.52 -5.18 14.93
CA LEU A 135 1.03 -6.49 14.50
C LEU A 135 1.22 -7.54 15.59
N THR A 136 2.32 -7.48 16.35
CA THR A 136 2.53 -8.31 17.53
C THR A 136 1.48 -8.06 18.60
N LYS A 137 1.18 -6.78 18.91
CA LYS A 137 0.12 -6.40 19.86
C LYS A 137 -1.25 -6.91 19.42
N LEU A 138 -1.50 -6.95 18.12
CA LEU A 138 -2.75 -7.45 17.54
C LEU A 138 -2.78 -8.98 17.39
N HIS A 139 -1.71 -9.70 17.74
CA HIS A 139 -1.56 -11.14 17.52
C HIS A 139 -1.79 -11.54 16.06
N ILE A 140 -1.22 -10.77 15.13
CA ILE A 140 -1.28 -11.04 13.70
C ILE A 140 0.05 -11.65 13.27
N ASP A 141 -0.01 -12.85 12.71
CA ASP A 141 1.18 -13.53 12.19
C ASP A 141 1.71 -12.80 10.96
N THR A 142 3.02 -12.58 10.91
CA THR A 142 3.72 -11.95 9.78
C THR A 142 4.85 -12.85 9.34
N GLY A 143 5.23 -12.78 8.08
CA GLY A 143 6.47 -13.42 7.63
C GLY A 143 7.66 -12.89 8.46
N GLN A 144 8.49 -13.79 8.95
CA GLN A 144 9.67 -13.40 9.72
C GLN A 144 10.69 -12.71 8.81
N SER A 145 11.32 -11.66 9.32
CA SER A 145 12.44 -11.01 8.65
C SER A 145 13.50 -10.62 9.67
N TRP A 146 14.75 -10.80 9.27
CA TRP A 146 15.90 -10.54 10.13
C TRP A 146 16.76 -9.47 9.47
N GLU A 147 17.06 -8.41 10.24
CA GLU A 147 18.00 -7.38 9.79
C GLU A 147 19.42 -7.87 10.02
N LEU A 148 20.19 -7.89 8.95
CA LEU A 148 21.61 -8.16 8.96
C LEU A 148 22.34 -6.84 9.36
N ASN A 149 22.36 -6.53 10.65
CA ASN A 149 22.85 -5.27 11.17
C ASN A 149 24.39 -5.24 11.36
N GLN A 150 24.93 -4.06 11.62
CA GLN A 150 26.35 -3.74 11.62
C GLN A 150 27.16 -4.42 12.74
N SER A 151 26.52 -4.82 13.84
CA SER A 151 27.17 -5.62 14.90
C SER A 151 27.51 -7.04 14.44
N ILE A 152 26.92 -7.46 13.34
CA ILE A 152 27.17 -8.73 12.63
C ILE A 152 28.45 -8.65 11.79
N GLN A 153 28.92 -7.43 11.45
CA GLN A 153 30.06 -7.24 10.54
C GLN A 153 31.39 -7.70 11.13
N ASP A 154 31.54 -7.60 12.44
CA ASP A 154 32.84 -7.86 13.09
C ASP A 154 33.08 -9.36 13.40
N ASN A 155 32.03 -10.19 13.34
CA ASN A 155 32.17 -11.62 13.63
C ASN A 155 31.12 -12.46 12.90
N LEU A 156 31.40 -12.76 11.63
CA LEU A 156 30.48 -13.47 10.73
C LEU A 156 30.05 -14.83 11.31
N ASP A 157 30.96 -15.54 11.94
CA ASP A 157 30.69 -16.87 12.49
C ASP A 157 29.78 -16.79 13.72
N ASN A 158 30.02 -15.83 14.63
CA ASN A 158 29.14 -15.60 15.79
C ASN A 158 27.78 -15.02 15.42
N ALA A 159 27.71 -14.24 14.35
CA ALA A 159 26.46 -13.69 13.87
C ALA A 159 25.56 -14.76 13.24
N LEU A 160 26.16 -15.68 12.52
CA LEU A 160 25.45 -16.79 11.89
C LEU A 160 25.13 -17.88 12.89
N GLU A 161 25.93 -18.10 13.93
CA GLU A 161 25.56 -18.92 15.09
C GLU A 161 24.37 -18.30 15.85
N SER A 162 24.38 -16.99 16.06
CA SER A 162 23.23 -16.29 16.67
C SER A 162 21.99 -16.27 15.81
N ILE A 163 22.12 -16.40 14.49
CA ILE A 163 21.02 -16.57 13.53
C ILE A 163 20.48 -18.00 13.64
N ASN A 164 21.33 -19.01 13.78
CA ASN A 164 20.95 -20.41 13.86
C ASN A 164 19.91 -20.71 14.95
N ASP A 165 20.04 -20.04 16.09
CA ASP A 165 19.10 -20.21 17.23
C ASP A 165 17.77 -19.45 17.03
N LYS A 166 17.70 -18.51 16.08
CA LYS A 166 16.57 -17.59 15.93
C LYS A 166 15.87 -17.68 14.57
N VAL A 167 16.49 -18.32 13.60
CA VAL A 167 16.02 -18.38 12.22
C VAL A 167 15.46 -19.76 11.89
N THR A 168 14.21 -19.78 11.43
CA THR A 168 13.58 -21.00 10.94
C THR A 168 13.83 -21.16 9.45
N PHE A 169 14.51 -22.22 9.07
CA PHE A 169 14.74 -22.59 7.66
C PHE A 169 13.53 -23.29 7.03
N PRO A 170 13.31 -23.16 5.73
CA PRO A 170 14.14 -22.44 4.74
C PRO A 170 14.01 -20.93 4.80
N VAL A 171 15.01 -20.21 4.32
CA VAL A 171 15.06 -18.76 4.27
C VAL A 171 15.33 -18.24 2.86
N LEU A 172 14.88 -17.01 2.61
CA LEU A 172 15.11 -16.27 1.38
C LEU A 172 16.05 -15.09 1.66
N VAL A 173 17.15 -15.01 0.92
CA VAL A 173 18.04 -13.84 0.90
C VAL A 173 17.67 -13.00 -0.30
N THR A 174 17.29 -11.75 -0.06
CA THR A 174 17.12 -10.75 -1.13
C THR A 174 18.33 -9.85 -1.16
N LYS A 175 19.04 -9.84 -2.30
CA LYS A 175 20.14 -8.91 -2.58
C LYS A 175 19.61 -7.75 -3.40
N TYR A 176 19.60 -6.55 -2.80
CA TYR A 176 19.17 -5.34 -3.45
C TYR A 176 20.25 -4.79 -4.38
N ASN A 177 19.89 -4.56 -5.62
CA ASN A 177 20.76 -3.91 -6.59
C ASN A 177 20.10 -2.59 -7.06
N ARG A 178 20.89 -1.50 -7.10
CA ARG A 178 20.39 -0.19 -7.52
C ARG A 178 20.08 -0.10 -9.02
N PHE A 179 20.66 -0.96 -9.84
CA PHE A 179 20.67 -0.83 -11.30
C PHE A 179 20.11 -2.04 -12.04
N VAL A 180 19.86 -3.14 -11.33
CA VAL A 180 19.40 -4.41 -11.91
C VAL A 180 18.27 -4.95 -11.02
N HIS A 181 17.56 -5.96 -11.50
CA HIS A 181 16.56 -6.66 -10.67
C HIS A 181 17.19 -7.22 -9.40
N ASN A 182 16.42 -7.21 -8.31
CA ASN A 182 16.83 -7.82 -7.06
C ASN A 182 17.03 -9.32 -7.27
N GLU A 183 18.09 -9.86 -6.68
CA GLU A 183 18.34 -11.31 -6.69
C GLU A 183 17.67 -11.93 -5.46
N HIS A 184 17.02 -13.07 -5.66
CA HIS A 184 16.36 -13.83 -4.62
C HIS A 184 16.99 -15.23 -4.55
N LEU A 185 17.63 -15.55 -3.43
CA LEU A 185 18.34 -16.81 -3.21
C LEU A 185 17.72 -17.56 -2.05
N GLN A 186 17.37 -18.81 -2.26
CA GLN A 186 16.77 -19.69 -1.27
C GLN A 186 17.84 -20.55 -0.60
N PHE A 187 17.78 -20.64 0.74
CA PHE A 187 18.69 -21.48 1.53
C PHE A 187 17.87 -22.42 2.41
N ALA A 188 18.07 -23.71 2.25
CA ALA A 188 17.37 -24.74 2.98
C ALA A 188 17.98 -24.99 4.37
N ASN A 189 19.24 -24.63 4.57
CA ASN A 189 19.99 -24.90 5.79
C ASN A 189 21.01 -23.80 6.10
N PRO A 190 21.48 -23.72 7.36
CA PRO A 190 22.42 -22.69 7.79
C PRO A 190 23.79 -22.78 7.10
N THR A 191 24.27 -23.97 6.81
CA THR A 191 25.62 -24.17 6.25
C THR A 191 25.78 -23.50 4.90
N ASP A 192 24.77 -23.66 4.02
CA ASP A 192 24.78 -23.07 2.69
C ASP A 192 24.68 -21.54 2.76
N LEU A 193 23.85 -21.02 3.67
CA LEU A 193 23.73 -19.57 3.94
C LEU A 193 25.05 -18.97 4.39
N ILE A 194 25.76 -19.66 5.31
CA ILE A 194 27.06 -19.23 5.84
C ILE A 194 28.10 -19.20 4.72
N SER A 195 28.15 -20.25 3.92
CA SER A 195 29.09 -20.37 2.78
C SER A 195 28.88 -19.24 1.78
N TYR A 196 27.62 -18.96 1.42
CA TYR A 196 27.27 -17.87 0.53
C TYR A 196 27.76 -16.50 1.04
N PHE A 197 27.51 -16.17 2.31
CA PHE A 197 27.96 -14.87 2.84
C PHE A 197 29.47 -14.79 3.03
N LYS A 198 30.18 -15.92 3.24
CA LYS A 198 31.64 -15.95 3.25
C LYS A 198 32.22 -15.61 1.88
N GLU A 199 31.60 -16.08 0.78
CA GLU A 199 31.99 -15.75 -0.58
C GLU A 199 31.65 -14.30 -0.94
N GLU A 200 30.41 -13.86 -0.65
CA GLU A 200 29.97 -12.48 -0.93
C GLU A 200 30.81 -11.43 -0.22
N LYS A 201 31.30 -11.73 0.98
CA LYS A 201 32.17 -10.81 1.76
C LYS A 201 33.52 -10.56 1.11
N GLN A 202 33.94 -11.39 0.15
CA GLN A 202 35.20 -11.19 -0.61
C GLN A 202 35.03 -10.14 -1.71
N ASN A 203 33.80 -9.73 -2.04
CA ASN A 203 33.52 -8.69 -3.01
C ASN A 203 33.76 -7.30 -2.42
N ASP A 204 34.54 -6.45 -3.10
CA ASP A 204 34.87 -5.08 -2.67
C ASP A 204 33.65 -4.18 -2.42
N ASN A 205 32.54 -4.49 -3.09
CA ASN A 205 31.28 -3.73 -2.98
C ASN A 205 30.29 -4.33 -1.98
N PHE A 206 30.71 -5.30 -1.15
CA PHE A 206 29.83 -5.92 -0.18
C PHE A 206 29.42 -4.95 0.90
N THR A 207 28.12 -4.89 1.18
CA THR A 207 27.57 -4.20 2.35
C THR A 207 26.31 -4.92 2.82
N TRP A 208 26.20 -5.19 4.10
CA TRP A 208 25.02 -5.83 4.70
C TRP A 208 23.70 -5.13 4.40
N LYS A 209 23.73 -3.82 4.20
CA LYS A 209 22.54 -3.01 3.85
C LYS A 209 21.88 -3.41 2.54
N ASN A 210 22.62 -4.09 1.67
CA ASN A 210 22.11 -4.58 0.40
C ASN A 210 21.43 -5.94 0.51
N TYR A 211 21.41 -6.56 1.70
CA TYR A 211 20.83 -7.88 1.90
C TYR A 211 19.72 -7.86 2.93
N ARG A 212 18.69 -8.63 2.67
CA ARG A 212 17.59 -8.89 3.60
C ARG A 212 17.37 -10.38 3.70
N LEU A 213 17.28 -10.87 4.93
CA LEU A 213 16.95 -12.26 5.23
C LEU A 213 15.49 -12.34 5.66
N THR A 214 14.72 -13.20 4.99
CA THR A 214 13.30 -13.41 5.30
C THR A 214 12.99 -14.90 5.36
N GLU A 215 11.91 -15.24 6.06
CA GLU A 215 11.31 -16.56 5.96
C GLU A 215 10.96 -16.87 4.49
N ASP A 216 11.22 -18.06 4.04
CA ASP A 216 10.84 -18.50 2.71
C ASP A 216 9.37 -18.91 2.69
N LEU A 217 8.58 -18.10 2.02
CA LEU A 217 7.16 -18.31 1.80
C LEU A 217 6.86 -18.70 0.33
N SER A 218 7.85 -19.10 -0.46
CA SER A 218 7.69 -19.43 -1.88
C SER A 218 6.71 -20.58 -2.17
N SER A 219 6.44 -21.43 -1.17
CA SER A 219 5.41 -22.48 -1.25
C SER A 219 4.02 -22.04 -0.80
N TRP A 220 3.83 -20.75 -0.49
CA TRP A 220 2.56 -20.17 -0.07
C TRP A 220 1.94 -19.40 -1.22
N GLU A 221 0.62 -19.31 -1.22
CA GLU A 221 -0.14 -18.46 -2.15
C GLU A 221 -0.16 -17.03 -1.66
N GLU A 222 -0.07 -16.05 -2.57
CA GLU A 222 -0.31 -14.65 -2.24
C GLU A 222 -1.77 -14.29 -2.51
N VAL A 223 -2.44 -13.74 -1.50
CA VAL A 223 -3.80 -13.23 -1.61
C VAL A 223 -3.80 -11.74 -1.29
N ILE A 224 -4.47 -10.98 -2.16
CA ILE A 224 -4.63 -9.54 -2.04
C ILE A 224 -6.06 -9.26 -1.59
N VAL A 225 -6.20 -8.48 -0.52
CA VAL A 225 -7.50 -8.02 0.01
C VAL A 225 -7.54 -6.51 -0.03
N ASP A 226 -8.44 -5.97 -0.83
CA ASP A 226 -8.66 -4.52 -0.94
C ASP A 226 -9.94 -4.14 -0.21
N VAL A 227 -9.88 -3.06 0.58
CA VAL A 227 -10.96 -2.62 1.44
C VAL A 227 -11.04 -1.11 1.52
N ILE A 228 -12.27 -0.58 1.60
CA ILE A 228 -12.56 0.82 1.93
C ILE A 228 -13.22 0.86 3.30
N ARG A 229 -12.82 1.82 4.14
CA ARG A 229 -13.43 2.09 5.45
C ARG A 229 -13.87 3.54 5.52
N ASP A 230 -15.13 3.75 5.94
CA ASP A 230 -15.64 5.09 6.23
C ASP A 230 -15.31 5.54 7.67
N LYS A 231 -15.70 6.77 8.00
CA LYS A 231 -15.47 7.39 9.31
C LYS A 231 -16.19 6.68 10.47
N ASP A 232 -17.31 6.03 10.20
CA ASP A 232 -18.08 5.30 11.21
C ASP A 232 -17.53 3.87 11.42
N GLY A 233 -16.53 3.48 10.63
CA GLY A 233 -15.87 2.17 10.71
C GLY A 233 -16.55 1.10 9.89
N ASN A 234 -17.51 1.44 9.02
CA ASN A 234 -18.08 0.50 8.06
C ASN A 234 -17.03 0.15 7.02
N LEU A 235 -17.02 -1.10 6.59
CA LEU A 235 -16.05 -1.64 5.64
C LEU A 235 -16.78 -2.18 4.41
N ALA A 236 -16.29 -1.81 3.23
CA ALA A 236 -16.62 -2.45 1.97
C ALA A 236 -15.37 -3.19 1.46
N PHE A 237 -15.45 -4.52 1.37
CA PHE A 237 -14.38 -5.34 0.79
C PHE A 237 -14.57 -5.39 -0.72
N ILE A 238 -13.57 -4.89 -1.44
CA ILE A 238 -13.66 -4.72 -2.90
C ILE A 238 -13.26 -5.99 -3.62
N ASN A 239 -12.24 -6.69 -3.09
CA ASN A 239 -11.81 -7.96 -3.66
C ASN A 239 -11.09 -8.87 -2.66
N PHE A 240 -11.00 -10.15 -3.05
CA PHE A 240 -10.10 -11.18 -2.52
C PHE A 240 -9.44 -11.86 -3.71
N ALA A 241 -8.34 -11.31 -4.19
CA ALA A 241 -7.65 -11.79 -5.38
C ALA A 241 -6.52 -12.74 -5.03
N GLY A 242 -6.41 -13.86 -5.74
CA GLY A 242 -5.29 -14.79 -5.67
C GLY A 242 -4.23 -14.42 -6.71
N SER A 243 -2.96 -14.35 -6.31
CA SER A 243 -1.83 -14.24 -7.25
C SER A 243 -1.53 -15.61 -7.85
N ILE A 244 -1.20 -15.65 -9.15
CA ILE A 244 -0.77 -16.90 -9.82
C ILE A 244 0.67 -17.23 -9.47
N GLU A 245 1.50 -16.22 -9.28
CA GLU A 245 2.90 -16.41 -8.92
C GLU A 245 3.07 -16.59 -7.41
N ALA A 246 4.14 -17.29 -7.05
CA ALA A 246 4.48 -17.55 -5.65
C ALA A 246 4.77 -16.26 -4.88
N VAL A 247 4.60 -16.31 -3.56
CA VAL A 247 4.89 -15.19 -2.66
C VAL A 247 6.29 -14.62 -2.90
N GLY A 248 6.36 -13.31 -3.09
CA GLY A 248 7.60 -12.57 -3.28
C GLY A 248 8.10 -12.49 -4.73
N ILE A 249 7.47 -13.22 -5.67
CA ILE A 249 7.78 -13.12 -7.09
C ILE A 249 6.82 -12.10 -7.70
N ASN A 250 7.38 -11.02 -8.29
CA ASN A 250 6.63 -9.97 -8.96
C ASN A 250 5.41 -9.44 -8.16
N SER A 251 5.50 -9.41 -6.82
CA SER A 251 4.38 -8.98 -5.97
C SER A 251 3.87 -7.60 -6.36
N GLY A 252 2.61 -7.54 -6.77
CA GLY A 252 1.94 -6.35 -7.30
C GLY A 252 1.96 -6.21 -8.83
N ASP A 253 2.76 -7.03 -9.55
CA ASP A 253 2.82 -7.10 -11.02
C ASP A 253 2.46 -8.49 -11.55
N SER A 254 2.25 -9.47 -10.66
CA SER A 254 1.79 -10.82 -11.00
C SER A 254 0.40 -10.81 -11.61
N ALA A 255 0.12 -11.80 -12.45
CA ALA A 255 -1.26 -12.09 -12.86
C ALA A 255 -2.09 -12.51 -11.64
N VAL A 256 -3.31 -12.02 -11.56
CA VAL A 256 -4.24 -12.30 -10.45
C VAL A 256 -5.54 -12.90 -10.97
N VAL A 257 -6.17 -13.71 -10.14
CA VAL A 257 -7.50 -14.27 -10.39
C VAL A 257 -8.47 -13.68 -9.35
N MET A 258 -9.56 -13.13 -9.81
CA MET A 258 -10.62 -12.54 -8.98
C MET A 258 -11.97 -13.16 -9.30
N PRO A 259 -12.68 -13.69 -8.28
CA PRO A 259 -12.24 -13.93 -6.90
C PRO A 259 -11.15 -15.01 -6.84
N SER A 260 -10.43 -15.11 -5.71
CA SER A 260 -9.46 -16.20 -5.51
C SER A 260 -10.16 -17.55 -5.59
N LEU A 261 -9.60 -18.48 -6.37
CA LEU A 261 -10.16 -19.82 -6.59
C LEU A 261 -9.93 -20.78 -5.41
N THR A 262 -9.02 -20.41 -4.51
CA THR A 262 -8.57 -21.28 -3.42
C THR A 262 -9.20 -20.94 -2.08
N LEU A 263 -9.83 -19.76 -1.96
CA LEU A 263 -10.49 -19.33 -0.75
C LEU A 263 -11.95 -19.81 -0.71
N ASN A 264 -12.34 -20.45 0.38
CA ASN A 264 -13.74 -20.68 0.72
C ASN A 264 -14.29 -19.54 1.61
N ASN A 265 -15.57 -19.58 1.94
CA ASN A 265 -16.21 -18.55 2.75
C ASN A 265 -15.58 -18.39 4.15
N ASP A 266 -15.20 -19.49 4.80
CA ASP A 266 -14.59 -19.42 6.14
C ASP A 266 -13.23 -18.73 6.10
N HIS A 267 -12.42 -19.00 5.06
CA HIS A 267 -11.14 -18.33 4.82
C HIS A 267 -11.34 -16.83 4.59
N ILE A 268 -12.33 -16.44 3.79
CA ILE A 268 -12.67 -15.04 3.55
C ILE A 268 -13.06 -14.35 4.86
N GLN A 269 -13.87 -14.98 5.72
CA GLN A 269 -14.26 -14.39 7.00
C GLN A 269 -13.08 -14.24 7.96
N GLU A 270 -12.14 -15.18 8.00
CA GLU A 270 -10.91 -15.07 8.78
C GLU A 270 -10.07 -13.84 8.34
N LEU A 271 -9.89 -13.67 7.04
CA LEU A 271 -9.18 -12.50 6.49
C LEU A 271 -9.92 -11.20 6.79
N ARG A 272 -11.25 -11.17 6.66
CA ARG A 272 -12.09 -10.02 7.01
C ARG A 272 -11.92 -9.59 8.47
N ILE A 273 -11.91 -10.54 9.40
CA ILE A 273 -11.69 -10.28 10.83
C ILE A 273 -10.31 -9.65 11.04
N THR A 274 -9.29 -10.22 10.41
CA THR A 274 -7.91 -9.72 10.51
C THR A 274 -7.77 -8.30 9.96
N VAL A 275 -8.30 -8.04 8.77
CA VAL A 275 -8.28 -6.73 8.13
C VAL A 275 -9.05 -5.70 8.97
N ARG A 276 -10.26 -6.04 9.43
CA ARG A 276 -11.07 -5.17 10.30
C ARG A 276 -10.30 -4.76 11.55
N LYS A 277 -9.63 -5.71 12.19
CA LYS A 277 -8.83 -5.47 13.39
C LYS A 277 -7.69 -4.48 13.13
N ILE A 278 -7.00 -4.61 12.00
CA ILE A 278 -5.92 -3.70 11.61
C ILE A 278 -6.46 -2.31 11.29
N MET A 279 -7.47 -2.21 10.43
CA MET A 279 -8.07 -0.94 10.01
C MET A 279 -8.57 -0.12 11.19
N SER A 280 -9.25 -0.78 12.15
CA SER A 280 -9.77 -0.12 13.35
C SER A 280 -8.65 0.37 14.27
N ASN A 281 -7.55 -0.38 14.43
CA ASN A 281 -6.42 0.05 15.26
C ASN A 281 -5.56 1.15 14.63
N LEU A 282 -5.50 1.19 13.31
CA LEU A 282 -4.85 2.27 12.57
C LEU A 282 -5.74 3.52 12.49
N ASP A 283 -7.02 3.38 12.79
CA ASP A 283 -8.05 4.40 12.57
C ASP A 283 -7.97 4.97 11.15
N LEU A 284 -7.77 4.08 10.19
CA LEU A 284 -7.58 4.43 8.79
C LEU A 284 -8.95 4.62 8.14
N ILE A 285 -9.18 5.79 7.55
CA ILE A 285 -10.33 6.11 6.70
C ILE A 285 -9.88 6.05 5.25
N GLY A 286 -10.73 5.55 4.35
CA GLY A 286 -10.43 5.37 2.94
C GLY A 286 -9.90 3.97 2.63
N PHE A 287 -9.02 3.88 1.65
CA PHE A 287 -8.59 2.62 1.05
C PHE A 287 -7.33 2.03 1.69
N ALA A 288 -7.31 0.72 1.82
CA ALA A 288 -6.09 -0.04 2.09
C ALA A 288 -6.08 -1.38 1.34
N SER A 289 -4.90 -1.78 0.89
CA SER A 289 -4.61 -3.08 0.30
C SER A 289 -3.75 -3.90 1.24
N PHE A 290 -4.16 -5.13 1.48
CA PHE A 290 -3.48 -6.10 2.34
C PHE A 290 -3.02 -7.29 1.52
N HIS A 291 -1.75 -7.64 1.65
CA HIS A 291 -1.21 -8.83 1.01
C HIS A 291 -0.93 -9.89 2.07
N PHE A 292 -1.48 -11.07 1.86
CA PHE A 292 -1.31 -12.23 2.75
C PHE A 292 -0.61 -13.36 2.02
N ALA A 293 0.29 -14.04 2.71
CA ALA A 293 0.71 -15.38 2.34
C ALA A 293 -0.23 -16.39 3.01
N ILE A 294 -0.75 -17.33 2.23
CA ILE A 294 -1.73 -18.32 2.68
C ILE A 294 -1.22 -19.73 2.40
N LYS A 295 -1.35 -20.60 3.39
CA LYS A 295 -1.09 -22.01 3.26
C LYS A 295 -2.28 -22.80 3.74
N HIS A 296 -2.76 -23.71 2.89
CA HIS A 296 -3.91 -24.58 3.20
C HIS A 296 -3.50 -25.75 4.09
N HIS A 297 -4.32 -26.01 5.12
CA HIS A 297 -4.22 -27.15 6.01
C HIS A 297 -5.59 -27.83 6.11
N GLY A 298 -5.92 -28.69 5.14
CA GLY A 298 -7.26 -29.27 5.02
C GLY A 298 -8.31 -28.20 4.77
N THR A 299 -9.28 -28.06 5.69
CA THR A 299 -10.34 -27.03 5.60
C THR A 299 -9.97 -25.67 6.19
N GLN A 300 -8.82 -25.56 6.85
CA GLN A 300 -8.33 -24.34 7.49
C GLN A 300 -7.19 -23.72 6.67
N ILE A 301 -6.97 -22.45 6.87
CA ILE A 301 -5.77 -21.75 6.36
C ILE A 301 -4.87 -21.32 7.51
N ARG A 302 -3.59 -21.23 7.22
CA ARG A 302 -2.65 -20.42 7.97
C ARG A 302 -2.32 -19.19 7.14
N SER A 303 -2.54 -18.02 7.70
CA SER A 303 -2.32 -16.76 7.01
C SER A 303 -1.20 -15.95 7.68
N LYS A 304 -0.34 -15.31 6.87
CA LYS A 304 0.69 -14.38 7.32
C LYS A 304 0.53 -13.07 6.57
N LEU A 305 0.48 -11.97 7.30
CA LEU A 305 0.41 -10.65 6.68
C LEU A 305 1.79 -10.24 6.15
N LEU A 306 1.89 -10.03 4.85
CA LEU A 306 3.12 -9.61 4.18
C LEU A 306 3.27 -8.09 4.19
N THR A 307 2.22 -7.38 3.74
CA THR A 307 2.27 -5.92 3.63
C THR A 307 0.90 -5.27 3.80
N ILE A 308 0.93 -4.01 4.23
CA ILE A 308 -0.23 -3.10 4.29
C ILE A 308 0.13 -1.90 3.41
N ARG A 309 -0.72 -1.60 2.45
CA ARG A 309 -0.57 -0.43 1.56
C ARG A 309 -1.77 0.49 1.75
N PRO A 310 -1.66 1.56 2.55
CA PRO A 310 -2.76 2.50 2.78
C PRO A 310 -2.88 3.48 1.59
N ARG A 311 -3.05 2.96 0.40
CA ARG A 311 -3.18 3.67 -0.86
C ARG A 311 -3.75 2.77 -1.92
N LEU A 312 -4.30 3.36 -2.97
CA LEU A 312 -4.71 2.65 -4.16
C LEU A 312 -3.51 1.93 -4.81
N THR A 313 -3.78 0.77 -5.36
CA THR A 313 -2.80 -0.12 -5.96
C THR A 313 -3.29 -0.57 -7.33
N ARG A 314 -2.45 -1.25 -8.08
CA ARG A 314 -2.82 -1.82 -9.37
C ARG A 314 -4.01 -2.80 -9.25
N SER A 315 -4.04 -3.59 -8.18
CA SER A 315 -5.14 -4.52 -7.93
C SER A 315 -6.50 -3.83 -7.78
N SER A 316 -6.52 -2.60 -7.26
CA SER A 316 -7.75 -1.83 -7.09
C SER A 316 -8.46 -1.55 -8.43
N VAL A 317 -7.69 -1.30 -9.50
CA VAL A 317 -8.26 -1.06 -10.84
C VAL A 317 -8.85 -2.33 -11.45
N TRP A 318 -8.17 -3.47 -11.26
CA TRP A 318 -8.72 -4.75 -11.69
C TRP A 318 -10.01 -5.08 -10.92
N ALA A 319 -10.02 -4.86 -9.61
CA ALA A 319 -11.18 -5.02 -8.77
C ALA A 319 -12.34 -4.12 -9.23
N GLN A 320 -12.05 -2.86 -9.56
CA GLN A 320 -13.02 -1.92 -10.11
C GLN A 320 -13.62 -2.42 -11.42
N ARG A 321 -12.80 -2.87 -12.36
CA ARG A 321 -13.26 -3.34 -13.69
C ARG A 321 -14.06 -4.61 -13.61
N ILE A 322 -13.68 -5.55 -12.76
CA ILE A 322 -14.37 -6.84 -12.61
C ILE A 322 -15.63 -6.67 -11.75
N GLY A 323 -15.51 -5.95 -10.63
CA GLY A 323 -16.59 -5.76 -9.67
C GLY A 323 -17.57 -4.63 -10.02
N MET A 324 -17.32 -3.88 -11.11
CA MET A 324 -18.13 -2.69 -11.48
C MET A 324 -18.32 -1.75 -10.29
N TYR A 325 -17.24 -1.45 -9.57
CA TYR A 325 -17.26 -0.61 -8.37
C TYR A 325 -16.22 0.49 -8.50
N ASP A 326 -16.65 1.76 -8.55
CA ASP A 326 -15.76 2.90 -8.75
C ASP A 326 -14.96 3.22 -7.49
N VAL A 327 -13.81 2.58 -7.37
CA VAL A 327 -12.96 2.67 -6.18
C VAL A 327 -12.42 4.09 -5.98
N GLY A 328 -11.98 4.76 -7.05
CA GLY A 328 -11.42 6.11 -6.97
C GLY A 328 -12.46 7.13 -6.52
N TYR A 329 -13.65 7.05 -7.09
CA TYR A 329 -14.78 7.91 -6.73
C TYR A 329 -15.22 7.69 -5.27
N VAL A 330 -15.47 6.43 -4.88
CA VAL A 330 -15.95 6.10 -3.52
C VAL A 330 -14.92 6.49 -2.45
N VAL A 331 -13.64 6.21 -2.67
CA VAL A 331 -12.57 6.61 -1.74
C VAL A 331 -12.53 8.13 -1.57
N SER A 332 -12.76 8.88 -2.64
CA SER A 332 -12.78 10.35 -2.59
C SER A 332 -13.98 10.89 -1.82
N LYS A 333 -15.16 10.33 -2.05
CA LYS A 333 -16.36 10.70 -1.27
C LYS A 333 -16.20 10.37 0.22
N VAL A 334 -15.65 9.20 0.54
CA VAL A 334 -15.33 8.82 1.92
C VAL A 334 -14.31 9.78 2.54
N ALA A 335 -13.31 10.23 1.78
CA ALA A 335 -12.28 11.16 2.23
C ALA A 335 -12.85 12.52 2.68
N ILE A 336 -13.89 13.00 2.02
CA ILE A 336 -14.56 14.26 2.34
C ILE A 336 -15.72 14.09 3.32
N GLY A 337 -15.85 12.90 3.94
CA GLY A 337 -16.74 12.67 5.08
C GLY A 337 -18.03 11.92 4.79
N TYR A 338 -18.25 11.44 3.55
CA TYR A 338 -19.40 10.57 3.26
C TYR A 338 -19.27 9.21 3.93
N ARG A 339 -20.40 8.65 4.36
CA ARG A 339 -20.50 7.23 4.74
C ARG A 339 -20.70 6.37 3.50
N LEU A 340 -20.25 5.12 3.54
CA LEU A 340 -20.44 4.19 2.43
C LEU A 340 -21.90 4.06 2.00
N ASN A 341 -22.85 4.09 2.94
CA ASN A 341 -24.27 3.99 2.67
C ASN A 341 -24.92 5.30 2.16
N GLU A 342 -24.17 6.38 2.08
CA GLU A 342 -24.61 7.67 1.52
C GLU A 342 -24.14 7.87 0.07
N ILE A 343 -23.27 6.99 -0.42
CA ILE A 343 -22.64 7.08 -1.74
C ILE A 343 -23.36 6.13 -2.69
N THR A 344 -23.76 6.63 -3.85
CA THR A 344 -24.15 5.80 -5.00
C THR A 344 -22.94 5.64 -5.88
N ASP A 345 -22.51 4.41 -6.09
CA ASP A 345 -21.40 4.08 -6.98
C ASP A 345 -21.80 4.34 -8.44
N PRO A 346 -21.08 5.18 -9.19
CA PRO A 346 -21.46 5.54 -10.53
C PRO A 346 -21.34 4.42 -11.56
N LEU A 347 -20.51 3.39 -11.32
CA LEU A 347 -20.35 2.27 -12.25
C LEU A 347 -21.46 1.22 -12.10
N SER A 348 -21.77 0.82 -10.88
CA SER A 348 -22.79 -0.18 -10.61
C SER A 348 -24.20 0.41 -10.47
N GLY A 349 -24.31 1.71 -10.15
CA GLY A 349 -25.56 2.36 -9.75
C GLY A 349 -26.09 1.89 -8.38
N LEU A 350 -25.34 1.06 -7.67
CA LEU A 350 -25.69 0.53 -6.37
C LEU A 350 -25.13 1.42 -5.24
N ASN A 351 -25.60 1.15 -4.04
CA ASN A 351 -25.05 1.79 -2.84
C ASN A 351 -23.62 1.26 -2.57
N ALA A 352 -22.66 2.14 -2.30
CA ALA A 352 -21.26 1.77 -2.09
C ALA A 352 -20.99 0.92 -0.83
N SER A 353 -21.97 0.74 0.05
CA SER A 353 -21.89 -0.25 1.14
C SER A 353 -22.13 -1.68 0.69
N ILE A 354 -22.62 -1.88 -0.54
CA ILE A 354 -22.82 -3.19 -1.15
C ILE A 354 -21.50 -3.62 -1.77
N GLU A 355 -20.95 -4.71 -1.26
CA GLU A 355 -19.69 -5.25 -1.77
C GLU A 355 -19.91 -5.84 -3.17
N PRO A 356 -18.92 -5.69 -4.08
CA PRO A 356 -19.00 -6.31 -5.40
C PRO A 356 -19.21 -7.83 -5.29
N THR A 357 -20.20 -8.35 -6.01
CA THR A 357 -20.38 -9.79 -6.19
C THR A 357 -19.68 -10.18 -7.49
N LEU A 358 -18.68 -11.03 -7.36
CA LEU A 358 -17.94 -11.59 -8.49
C LEU A 358 -18.50 -12.98 -8.75
N ASP A 359 -19.48 -13.09 -9.65
CA ASP A 359 -20.07 -14.35 -10.08
C ASP A 359 -19.29 -14.98 -11.25
#